data_1ee8c7691c6cb589052d7f55f62efa92
#
_entry.id   1ee8c7691c6cb589052d7f55f62efa92
#
_cell.length_a   1.000
_cell.length_b   1.000
_cell.length_c   1.000
_cell.angle_alpha   90.00
_cell.angle_beta   90.00
_cell.angle_gamma   90.00
#
_symmetry.space_group_name_H-M   'P 1'
#
loop_
_entity.id
_entity.type
_entity.pdbx_description
1 polymer ?
#
loop_
_entity_poly.entity_id
_entity_poly.type
_entity_poly.pdbx_seq_one_letter_code
_entity_poly.pdbx_strand_id
1 'polypeptide(L)'
;MSLLIFDKVISVLVLLSLNVSTIRADFMMMAVYLLLFPYMYLTDRKKAIVHIIISSIMACGWILIAKGQYGYNREFLVVDGYNIYPLFAWAVGLFGVYLIYAHWVPSFRSHSFVKKILLFTAFYWTLLLGSEILAYHVFNFRNVATASYAGLPLIDCIHVPGWMKAAYLLNGPLYFLVCEFIRLPDPHTRSSD
;
A
#
# COMPACT_ATOMS: atom_id res chain seq x y z
N MET A 1 5.79 21.61 -9.26
CA MET A 1 6.54 20.65 -10.10
C MET A 1 7.61 19.87 -9.36
N SER A 2 8.37 20.49 -8.44
CA SER A 2 9.44 19.82 -7.67
C SER A 2 8.98 18.71 -6.71
N LEU A 3 7.88 18.90 -5.99
CA LEU A 3 7.34 17.91 -5.03
C LEU A 3 6.94 16.60 -5.69
N LEU A 4 6.32 16.63 -6.86
CA LEU A 4 5.92 15.43 -7.59
C LEU A 4 7.12 14.59 -8.05
N ILE A 5 8.19 15.25 -8.49
CA ILE A 5 9.44 14.57 -8.84
C ILE A 5 10.03 13.92 -7.60
N PHE A 6 9.99 14.61 -6.47
CA PHE A 6 10.50 14.12 -5.19
C PHE A 6 9.70 12.91 -4.70
N ASP A 7 8.36 12.94 -4.77
CA ASP A 7 7.48 11.82 -4.44
C ASP A 7 7.79 10.59 -5.32
N LYS A 8 8.02 10.77 -6.62
CA LYS A 8 8.40 9.69 -7.53
C LYS A 8 9.77 9.11 -7.21
N VAL A 9 10.76 9.97 -6.92
CA VAL A 9 12.11 9.53 -6.55
C VAL A 9 12.07 8.73 -5.26
N ILE A 10 11.36 9.21 -4.23
CA ILE A 10 11.19 8.47 -2.96
C ILE A 10 10.52 7.11 -3.22
N SER A 11 9.44 7.07 -4.00
CA SER A 11 8.73 5.82 -4.31
C SER A 11 9.64 4.81 -5.01
N VAL A 12 10.46 5.25 -5.98
CA VAL A 12 11.43 4.39 -6.66
C VAL A 12 12.52 3.92 -5.70
N LEU A 13 13.06 4.80 -4.87
CA LEU A 13 14.09 4.45 -3.87
C LEU A 13 13.56 3.44 -2.85
N VAL A 14 12.32 3.60 -2.38
CA VAL A 14 11.65 2.63 -1.50
C VAL A 14 11.54 1.27 -2.19
N LEU A 15 11.04 1.23 -3.44
CA LEU A 15 10.92 -0.02 -4.19
C LEU A 15 12.27 -0.69 -4.43
N LEU A 16 13.31 0.07 -4.77
CA LEU A 16 14.66 -0.47 -4.96
C LEU A 16 15.26 -0.99 -3.66
N SER A 17 15.06 -0.29 -2.55
CA SER A 17 15.60 -0.65 -1.25
C SER A 17 14.95 -1.92 -0.67
N LEU A 18 13.70 -2.23 -1.00
CA LEU A 18 13.05 -3.50 -0.66
C LEU A 18 13.81 -4.71 -1.22
N ASN A 19 14.66 -4.50 -2.22
CA ASN A 19 15.38 -5.54 -2.94
C ASN A 19 16.82 -5.72 -2.49
N VAL A 20 17.35 -4.80 -1.70
CA VAL A 20 18.70 -4.92 -1.15
C VAL A 20 18.68 -5.96 -0.03
N SER A 21 19.23 -7.14 -0.31
CA SER A 21 19.23 -8.31 0.57
C SER A 21 19.87 -8.09 1.95
N THR A 22 20.64 -7.01 2.11
CA THR A 22 21.34 -6.65 3.34
C THR A 22 20.49 -5.85 4.34
N ILE A 23 19.37 -5.29 3.90
CA ILE A 23 18.48 -4.49 4.75
C ILE A 23 17.20 -5.30 5.02
N ARG A 24 16.82 -5.40 6.29
CA ARG A 24 15.54 -6.02 6.68
C ARG A 24 14.38 -5.15 6.20
N ALA A 25 13.56 -5.71 5.31
CA ALA A 25 12.44 -5.00 4.67
C ALA A 25 11.38 -4.51 5.67
N ASP A 26 11.21 -5.20 6.80
CA ASP A 26 10.30 -4.79 7.88
C ASP A 26 10.72 -3.47 8.53
N PHE A 27 11.98 -3.33 8.91
CA PHE A 27 12.49 -2.07 9.49
C PHE A 27 12.47 -0.94 8.48
N MET A 28 12.73 -1.26 7.22
CA MET A 28 12.67 -0.25 6.17
C MET A 28 11.25 0.26 5.94
N MET A 29 10.27 -0.64 5.83
CA MET A 29 8.87 -0.23 5.67
C MET A 29 8.37 0.54 6.90
N MET A 30 8.80 0.15 8.10
CA MET A 30 8.53 0.92 9.32
C MET A 30 9.15 2.31 9.27
N ALA A 31 10.40 2.43 8.82
CA ALA A 31 11.08 3.73 8.68
C ALA A 31 10.36 4.60 7.64
N VAL A 32 10.00 4.05 6.47
CA VAL A 32 9.22 4.77 5.45
C VAL A 32 7.91 5.27 6.04
N TYR A 33 7.16 4.41 6.73
CA TYR A 33 5.92 4.78 7.38
C TYR A 33 6.09 5.93 8.36
N LEU A 34 7.07 5.85 9.26
CA LEU A 34 7.35 6.89 10.25
C LEU A 34 7.79 8.20 9.60
N LEU A 35 8.61 8.13 8.53
CA LEU A 35 9.08 9.32 7.80
C LEU A 35 7.99 10.00 6.97
N LEU A 36 6.90 9.32 6.63
CA LEU A 36 5.77 9.94 5.93
C LEU A 36 5.15 11.10 6.74
N PHE A 37 5.09 11.00 8.07
CA PHE A 37 4.50 12.04 8.91
C PHE A 37 5.29 13.36 8.87
N PRO A 38 6.60 13.39 9.21
CA PRO A 38 7.39 14.61 9.09
C PRO A 38 7.45 15.09 7.62
N TYR A 39 7.50 14.18 6.65
CA TYR A 39 7.50 14.55 5.24
C TYR A 39 6.22 15.30 4.84
N MET A 40 5.03 14.81 5.22
CA MET A 40 3.78 15.50 4.97
C MET A 40 3.69 16.84 5.71
N TYR A 41 4.25 16.90 6.92
CA TYR A 41 4.31 18.13 7.69
C TYR A 41 5.21 19.19 7.04
N LEU A 42 6.45 18.82 6.67
CA LEU A 42 7.44 19.69 6.07
C LEU A 42 7.09 20.16 4.65
N THR A 43 6.29 19.37 3.93
CA THR A 43 5.78 19.75 2.60
C THR A 43 4.44 20.47 2.65
N ASP A 44 3.98 20.85 3.86
CA ASP A 44 2.71 21.54 4.14
C ASP A 44 1.46 20.79 3.66
N ARG A 45 1.56 19.44 3.60
CA ARG A 45 0.47 18.54 3.23
C ARG A 45 -0.15 17.85 4.46
N LYS A 46 -0.37 18.61 5.54
CA LYS A 46 -0.89 18.07 6.83
C LYS A 46 -2.22 17.33 6.67
N LYS A 47 -3.07 17.77 5.73
CA LYS A 47 -4.35 17.11 5.41
C LYS A 47 -4.16 15.67 4.91
N ALA A 48 -3.02 15.34 4.29
CA ALA A 48 -2.71 13.98 3.86
C ALA A 48 -2.46 12.99 5.03
N ILE A 49 -2.15 13.50 6.23
CA ILE A 49 -1.94 12.66 7.42
C ILE A 49 -3.20 11.86 7.76
N VAL A 50 -4.40 12.43 7.53
CA VAL A 50 -5.67 11.72 7.76
C VAL A 50 -5.77 10.47 6.86
N HIS A 51 -5.31 10.57 5.61
CA HIS A 51 -5.25 9.40 4.70
C HIS A 51 -4.32 8.31 5.23
N ILE A 52 -3.16 8.68 5.80
CA ILE A 52 -2.22 7.73 6.42
C ILE A 52 -2.87 7.06 7.64
N ILE A 53 -3.60 7.82 8.46
CA ILE A 53 -4.31 7.27 9.63
C ILE A 53 -5.37 6.26 9.19
N ILE A 54 -6.20 6.59 8.19
CA ILE A 54 -7.24 5.66 7.69
C ILE A 54 -6.61 4.40 7.09
N SER A 55 -5.57 4.55 6.27
CA SER A 55 -4.87 3.37 5.72
C SER A 55 -4.26 2.50 6.83
N SER A 56 -3.77 3.11 7.90
CA SER A 56 -3.24 2.40 9.08
C SER A 56 -4.33 1.64 9.84
N ILE A 57 -5.49 2.24 10.05
CA ILE A 57 -6.63 1.58 10.68
C ILE A 57 -7.07 0.36 9.86
N MET A 58 -7.16 0.49 8.54
CA MET A 58 -7.47 -0.63 7.65
C MET A 58 -6.39 -1.70 7.67
N ALA A 59 -5.11 -1.32 7.65
CA ALA A 59 -4.01 -2.26 7.77
C ALA A 59 -4.01 -3.01 9.11
N CYS A 60 -4.28 -2.32 10.23
CA CYS A 60 -4.44 -2.95 11.53
C CYS A 60 -5.58 -3.98 11.53
N GLY A 61 -6.76 -3.58 11.06
CA GLY A 61 -7.90 -4.49 10.95
C GLY A 61 -7.58 -5.72 10.10
N TRP A 62 -6.88 -5.50 8.98
CA TRP A 62 -6.44 -6.58 8.09
C TRP A 62 -5.48 -7.56 8.79
N ILE A 63 -4.46 -7.06 9.50
CA ILE A 63 -3.48 -7.91 10.19
C ILE A 63 -4.12 -8.70 11.33
N LEU A 64 -5.09 -8.12 12.03
CA LEU A 64 -5.84 -8.84 13.06
C LEU A 64 -6.60 -10.02 12.47
N ILE A 65 -7.27 -9.85 11.33
CA ILE A 65 -8.02 -10.92 10.63
C ILE A 65 -7.07 -11.97 10.05
N ALA A 66 -5.94 -11.54 9.49
CA ALA A 66 -4.96 -12.39 8.82
C ALA A 66 -3.87 -12.93 9.76
N LYS A 67 -4.12 -12.97 11.09
CA LYS A 67 -3.16 -13.51 12.06
C LYS A 67 -2.69 -14.90 11.66
N GLY A 68 -1.36 -15.11 11.66
CA GLY A 68 -0.75 -16.38 11.31
C GLY A 68 -0.69 -16.70 9.81
N GLN A 69 -1.27 -15.85 8.94
CA GLN A 69 -1.21 -16.04 7.49
C GLN A 69 0.04 -15.38 6.84
N TYR A 70 0.85 -14.68 7.63
CA TYR A 70 2.05 -14.01 7.17
C TYR A 70 3.30 -14.59 7.81
N GLY A 71 4.00 -15.42 7.06
CA GLY A 71 5.35 -15.89 7.36
C GLY A 71 6.17 -15.86 6.09
N TYR A 72 7.28 -15.17 6.10
CA TYR A 72 8.11 -14.97 4.92
C TYR A 72 9.35 -15.85 4.93
N ASN A 73 9.95 -16.08 3.76
CA ASN A 73 11.23 -16.75 3.59
C ASN A 73 12.43 -15.88 4.02
N ARG A 74 12.19 -14.82 4.78
CA ARG A 74 13.16 -13.92 5.39
C ARG A 74 12.76 -13.68 6.84
N GLU A 75 13.73 -13.36 7.68
CA GLU A 75 13.46 -12.99 9.08
C GLU A 75 12.82 -11.61 9.17
N PHE A 76 11.68 -11.54 9.83
CA PHE A 76 10.97 -10.31 10.13
C PHE A 76 10.61 -10.23 11.60
N LEU A 77 10.33 -9.02 12.06
CA LEU A 77 9.86 -8.76 13.41
C LEU A 77 8.46 -9.34 13.58
N VAL A 78 8.32 -10.23 14.56
CA VAL A 78 7.05 -10.81 14.98
C VAL A 78 6.78 -10.40 16.42
N VAL A 79 5.61 -9.80 16.67
CA VAL A 79 5.16 -9.38 18.01
C VAL A 79 3.83 -10.09 18.31
N ASP A 80 3.76 -10.85 19.37
CA ASP A 80 2.58 -11.62 19.78
C ASP A 80 1.98 -12.50 18.67
N GLY A 81 2.84 -13.05 17.81
CA GLY A 81 2.44 -13.88 16.67
C GLY A 81 1.98 -13.09 15.43
N TYR A 82 2.08 -11.77 15.46
CA TYR A 82 1.82 -10.91 14.31
C TYR A 82 3.11 -10.51 13.60
N ASN A 83 3.21 -10.78 12.32
CA ASN A 83 4.29 -10.24 11.49
C ASN A 83 4.03 -8.75 11.25
N ILE A 84 5.00 -7.91 11.60
CA ILE A 84 4.84 -6.45 11.57
C ILE A 84 5.01 -5.87 10.16
N TYR A 85 5.76 -6.56 9.29
CA TYR A 85 5.99 -6.08 7.92
C TYR A 85 4.71 -5.79 7.13
N PRO A 86 3.71 -6.71 7.05
CA PRO A 86 2.49 -6.45 6.30
C PRO A 86 1.69 -5.27 6.84
N LEU A 87 1.74 -4.98 8.15
CA LEU A 87 1.07 -3.83 8.74
C LEU A 87 1.52 -2.53 8.05
N PHE A 88 2.82 -2.30 8.04
CA PHE A 88 3.39 -1.09 7.43
C PHE A 88 3.29 -1.12 5.91
N ALA A 89 3.49 -2.28 5.28
CA ALA A 89 3.38 -2.44 3.84
C ALA A 89 1.96 -2.10 3.33
N TRP A 90 0.91 -2.58 4.01
CA TRP A 90 -0.48 -2.25 3.68
C TRP A 90 -0.81 -0.77 3.91
N ALA A 91 -0.40 -0.21 5.05
CA ALA A 91 -0.65 1.21 5.35
C ALA A 91 0.01 2.13 4.31
N VAL A 92 1.30 1.91 4.03
CA VAL A 92 2.05 2.69 3.03
C VAL A 92 1.54 2.43 1.61
N GLY A 93 1.21 1.18 1.28
CA GLY A 93 0.73 0.79 -0.04
C GLY A 93 -0.61 1.44 -0.39
N LEU A 94 -1.61 1.34 0.50
CA LEU A 94 -2.93 1.96 0.29
C LEU A 94 -2.82 3.48 0.16
N PHE A 95 -2.08 4.12 1.07
CA PHE A 95 -1.84 5.56 0.99
C PHE A 95 -1.10 5.96 -0.30
N GLY A 96 -0.04 5.23 -0.66
CA GLY A 96 0.76 5.49 -1.86
C GLY A 96 -0.05 5.39 -3.15
N VAL A 97 -0.89 4.35 -3.28
CA VAL A 97 -1.79 4.22 -4.43
C VAL A 97 -2.77 5.38 -4.52
N TYR A 98 -3.35 5.80 -3.37
CA TYR A 98 -4.26 6.94 -3.35
C TYR A 98 -3.53 8.24 -3.73
N LEU A 99 -2.31 8.44 -3.25
CA LEU A 99 -1.48 9.60 -3.58
C LEU A 99 -1.20 9.67 -5.10
N ILE A 100 -0.86 8.53 -5.72
CA ILE A 100 -0.66 8.44 -7.17
C ILE A 100 -1.96 8.75 -7.92
N TYR A 101 -3.07 8.14 -7.52
CA TYR A 101 -4.38 8.37 -8.13
C TYR A 101 -4.79 9.84 -8.03
N ALA A 102 -4.67 10.43 -6.83
CA ALA A 102 -5.07 11.81 -6.57
C ALA A 102 -4.32 12.83 -7.44
N HIS A 103 -3.11 12.49 -7.88
CA HIS A 103 -2.37 13.33 -8.84
C HIS A 103 -3.12 13.49 -10.18
N TRP A 104 -3.90 12.49 -10.58
CA TRP A 104 -4.69 12.50 -11.83
C TRP A 104 -6.14 12.98 -11.63
N VAL A 105 -6.58 13.17 -10.37
CA VAL A 105 -7.96 13.62 -10.05
C VAL A 105 -8.40 14.87 -10.78
N PRO A 106 -7.57 15.91 -11.01
CA PRO A 106 -8.00 17.08 -11.78
C PRO A 106 -8.58 16.72 -13.15
N SER A 107 -8.01 15.67 -13.80
CA SER A 107 -8.50 15.14 -15.08
C SER A 107 -9.80 14.34 -14.93
N PHE A 108 -10.14 13.90 -13.70
CA PHE A 108 -11.28 13.03 -13.39
C PHE A 108 -12.40 13.74 -12.65
N ARG A 109 -12.30 15.05 -12.37
CA ARG A 109 -13.32 15.80 -11.60
C ARG A 109 -14.73 15.72 -12.18
N SER A 110 -14.86 15.68 -13.50
CA SER A 110 -16.14 15.55 -14.21
C SER A 110 -16.70 14.14 -14.25
N HIS A 111 -15.95 13.14 -13.81
CA HIS A 111 -16.36 11.75 -13.90
C HIS A 111 -17.38 11.40 -12.82
N SER A 112 -18.31 10.49 -13.17
CA SER A 112 -19.24 9.90 -12.20
C SER A 112 -18.47 9.11 -11.12
N PHE A 113 -19.08 8.96 -9.94
CA PHE A 113 -18.52 8.20 -8.83
C PHE A 113 -18.11 6.77 -9.25
N VAL A 114 -18.98 6.09 -10.03
CA VAL A 114 -18.68 4.74 -10.54
C VAL A 114 -17.41 4.73 -11.39
N LYS A 115 -17.23 5.73 -12.25
CA LYS A 115 -16.03 5.82 -13.09
C LYS A 115 -14.78 6.08 -12.25
N LYS A 116 -14.88 6.91 -11.20
CA LYS A 116 -13.77 7.17 -10.28
C LYS A 116 -13.32 5.91 -9.54
N ILE A 117 -14.26 5.13 -8.98
CA ILE A 117 -13.91 3.90 -8.28
C ILE A 117 -13.32 2.85 -9.23
N LEU A 118 -13.84 2.72 -10.45
CA LEU A 118 -13.27 1.81 -11.45
C LEU A 118 -11.84 2.21 -11.83
N LEU A 119 -11.59 3.49 -12.04
CA LEU A 119 -10.24 4.00 -12.32
C LEU A 119 -9.29 3.76 -11.16
N PHE A 120 -9.72 4.08 -9.93
CA PHE A 120 -8.91 3.82 -8.75
C PHE A 120 -8.60 2.33 -8.59
N THR A 121 -9.61 1.47 -8.79
CA THR A 121 -9.44 0.02 -8.73
C THR A 121 -8.43 -0.48 -9.76
N ALA A 122 -8.47 0.04 -10.99
CA ALA A 122 -7.50 -0.30 -12.02
C ALA A 122 -6.08 0.11 -11.63
N PHE A 123 -5.87 1.33 -11.11
CA PHE A 123 -4.59 1.77 -10.56
C PHE A 123 -4.11 0.85 -9.44
N TYR A 124 -4.98 0.57 -8.48
CA TYR A 124 -4.67 -0.28 -7.33
C TYR A 124 -4.25 -1.69 -7.76
N TRP A 125 -5.05 -2.35 -8.61
CA TRP A 125 -4.73 -3.70 -9.07
C TRP A 125 -3.44 -3.75 -9.88
N THR A 126 -3.21 -2.76 -10.75
CA THR A 126 -1.96 -2.68 -11.51
C THR A 126 -0.74 -2.59 -10.59
N LEU A 127 -0.79 -1.73 -9.58
CA LEU A 127 0.31 -1.57 -8.63
C LEU A 127 0.45 -2.77 -7.69
N LEU A 128 -0.65 -3.31 -7.18
CA LEU A 128 -0.65 -4.50 -6.33
C LEU A 128 -0.07 -5.70 -7.08
N LEU A 129 -0.65 -6.06 -8.22
CA LEU A 129 -0.21 -7.24 -8.98
C LEU A 129 1.22 -7.06 -9.50
N GLY A 130 1.57 -5.87 -9.96
CA GLY A 130 2.93 -5.55 -10.39
C GLY A 130 3.95 -5.72 -9.27
N SER A 131 3.65 -5.22 -8.07
CA SER A 131 4.52 -5.38 -6.90
C SER A 131 4.65 -6.84 -6.44
N GLU A 132 3.55 -7.60 -6.44
CA GLU A 132 3.55 -9.03 -6.06
C GLU A 132 4.31 -9.89 -7.08
N ILE A 133 4.16 -9.62 -8.39
CA ILE A 133 4.93 -10.28 -9.45
C ILE A 133 6.43 -10.04 -9.25
N LEU A 134 6.83 -8.78 -9.03
CA LEU A 134 8.21 -8.42 -8.78
C LEU A 134 8.74 -9.08 -7.50
N ALA A 135 7.99 -8.98 -6.41
CA ALA A 135 8.36 -9.59 -5.14
C ALA A 135 8.59 -11.10 -5.29
N TYR A 136 7.61 -11.80 -5.88
CA TYR A 136 7.63 -13.26 -5.95
C TYR A 136 8.64 -13.80 -6.98
N HIS A 137 8.62 -13.28 -8.21
CA HIS A 137 9.39 -13.86 -9.32
C HIS A 137 10.78 -13.23 -9.50
N VAL A 138 10.95 -11.95 -9.19
CA VAL A 138 12.24 -11.27 -9.39
C VAL A 138 13.06 -11.27 -8.10
N PHE A 139 12.43 -10.96 -6.96
CA PHE A 139 13.16 -10.76 -5.71
C PHE A 139 13.13 -11.98 -4.78
N ASN A 140 12.45 -13.06 -5.19
CA ASN A 140 12.28 -14.26 -4.38
C ASN A 140 11.80 -13.97 -2.95
N PHE A 141 10.91 -12.98 -2.84
CA PHE A 141 10.27 -12.58 -1.59
C PHE A 141 8.92 -13.28 -1.48
N ARG A 142 8.81 -14.29 -0.63
CA ARG A 142 7.66 -15.21 -0.61
C ARG A 142 7.05 -15.34 0.76
N ASN A 143 5.73 -15.35 0.82
CA ASN A 143 4.99 -15.76 1.99
C ASN A 143 4.98 -17.29 2.05
N VAL A 144 5.74 -17.87 2.97
CA VAL A 144 5.85 -19.33 3.14
C VAL A 144 4.74 -19.90 4.03
N ALA A 145 4.11 -19.10 4.88
CA ALA A 145 3.02 -19.54 5.74
C ALA A 145 1.81 -20.05 4.94
N THR A 146 1.63 -19.56 3.73
CA THR A 146 0.49 -19.88 2.87
C THR A 146 0.92 -20.47 1.52
N ALA A 147 2.17 -20.92 1.39
CA ALA A 147 2.74 -21.42 0.13
C ALA A 147 2.03 -22.67 -0.43
N SER A 148 1.26 -23.41 0.38
CA SER A 148 0.48 -24.57 -0.06
C SER A 148 -0.77 -24.20 -0.88
N TYR A 149 -1.21 -22.95 -0.84
CA TYR A 149 -2.33 -22.50 -1.66
C TYR A 149 -1.88 -22.18 -3.08
N ALA A 150 -2.74 -22.47 -4.06
CA ALA A 150 -2.48 -22.10 -5.46
C ALA A 150 -2.33 -20.59 -5.58
N GLY A 151 -1.45 -20.13 -6.45
CA GLY A 151 -1.33 -18.72 -6.82
C GLY A 151 -2.53 -18.20 -7.61
N LEU A 152 -2.48 -16.95 -8.04
CA LEU A 152 -3.45 -16.43 -9.00
C LEU A 152 -3.19 -17.05 -10.38
N PRO A 153 -4.24 -17.39 -11.15
CA PRO A 153 -4.08 -17.87 -12.51
C PRO A 153 -3.23 -16.92 -13.36
N LEU A 154 -2.43 -17.45 -14.26
CA LEU A 154 -1.55 -16.76 -15.21
C LEU A 154 -0.29 -16.13 -14.62
N ILE A 155 -0.32 -15.62 -13.39
CA ILE A 155 0.81 -14.89 -12.80
C ILE A 155 1.48 -15.65 -11.65
N ASP A 156 0.88 -16.73 -11.17
CA ASP A 156 1.38 -17.63 -10.11
C ASP A 156 2.05 -16.89 -8.93
N CYS A 157 1.39 -15.85 -8.46
CA CYS A 157 1.74 -15.12 -7.23
C CYS A 157 0.51 -15.02 -6.32
N ILE A 158 0.65 -14.44 -5.12
CA ILE A 158 -0.42 -14.34 -4.10
C ILE A 158 -0.94 -15.74 -3.72
N HIS A 159 -0.03 -16.56 -3.23
CA HIS A 159 -0.32 -17.90 -2.69
C HIS A 159 -0.96 -17.78 -1.31
N VAL A 160 -2.27 -17.56 -1.28
CA VAL A 160 -3.06 -17.36 -0.05
C VAL A 160 -4.44 -18.02 -0.18
N PRO A 161 -5.17 -18.26 0.94
CA PRO A 161 -6.55 -18.75 0.88
C PRO A 161 -7.47 -17.86 0.03
N GLY A 162 -8.54 -18.42 -0.53
CA GLY A 162 -9.46 -17.70 -1.42
C GLY A 162 -10.03 -16.42 -0.82
N TRP A 163 -10.44 -16.45 0.47
CA TRP A 163 -10.94 -15.27 1.17
C TRP A 163 -9.88 -14.14 1.28
N MET A 164 -8.63 -14.53 1.45
CA MET A 164 -7.52 -13.60 1.54
C MET A 164 -7.20 -12.99 0.16
N LYS A 165 -7.30 -13.78 -0.94
CA LYS A 165 -7.21 -13.26 -2.32
C LYS A 165 -8.28 -12.20 -2.58
N ALA A 166 -9.52 -12.49 -2.21
CA ALA A 166 -10.62 -11.53 -2.33
C ALA A 166 -10.32 -10.25 -1.56
N ALA A 167 -9.82 -10.35 -0.33
CA ALA A 167 -9.45 -9.18 0.47
C ALA A 167 -8.28 -8.39 -0.15
N TYR A 168 -7.26 -9.06 -0.70
CA TYR A 168 -6.18 -8.38 -1.44
C TYR A 168 -6.75 -7.51 -2.56
N LEU A 169 -7.70 -8.02 -3.32
CA LEU A 169 -8.31 -7.29 -4.44
C LEU A 169 -9.28 -6.18 -3.98
N LEU A 170 -9.91 -6.34 -2.81
CA LEU A 170 -10.94 -5.41 -2.32
C LEU A 170 -10.40 -4.31 -1.40
N ASN A 171 -9.25 -4.50 -0.74
CA ASN A 171 -8.72 -3.51 0.21
C ASN A 171 -8.53 -2.11 -0.40
N GLY A 172 -8.03 -2.02 -1.62
CA GLY A 172 -7.90 -0.74 -2.31
C GLY A 172 -9.24 -0.06 -2.59
N PRO A 173 -10.17 -0.73 -3.30
CA PRO A 173 -11.53 -0.19 -3.50
C PRO A 173 -12.23 0.21 -2.20
N LEU A 174 -12.12 -0.59 -1.13
CA LEU A 174 -12.69 -0.26 0.18
C LEU A 174 -12.03 1.00 0.78
N TYR A 175 -10.71 1.10 0.70
CA TYR A 175 -10.00 2.30 1.14
C TYR A 175 -10.47 3.55 0.40
N PHE A 176 -10.61 3.46 -0.93
CA PHE A 176 -11.15 4.54 -1.74
C PHE A 176 -12.56 4.94 -1.31
N LEU A 177 -13.44 3.94 -1.11
CA LEU A 177 -14.81 4.18 -0.66
C LEU A 177 -14.85 4.90 0.68
N VAL A 178 -14.03 4.50 1.65
CA VAL A 178 -13.92 5.16 2.95
C VAL A 178 -13.47 6.61 2.78
N CYS A 179 -12.42 6.87 1.99
CA CYS A 179 -11.91 8.22 1.73
C CYS A 179 -12.97 9.14 1.09
N GLU A 180 -13.72 8.63 0.11
CA GLU A 180 -14.79 9.38 -0.55
C GLU A 180 -16.00 9.61 0.38
N PHE A 181 -16.40 8.59 1.16
CA PHE A 181 -17.51 8.67 2.09
C PHE A 181 -17.30 9.74 3.17
N ILE A 182 -16.11 9.77 3.77
CA ILE A 182 -15.75 10.78 4.78
C ILE A 182 -15.26 12.09 4.15
N ARG A 183 -15.27 12.19 2.81
CA ARG A 183 -14.90 13.38 2.04
C ARG A 183 -13.51 13.91 2.39
N LEU A 184 -12.53 13.01 2.41
CA LEU A 184 -11.16 13.42 2.67
C LEU A 184 -10.68 14.44 1.64
N PRO A 185 -9.92 15.45 2.08
CA PRO A 185 -9.33 16.44 1.18
C PRO A 185 -8.31 15.77 0.25
N ASP A 186 -8.05 16.40 -0.89
CA ASP A 186 -6.98 15.97 -1.79
C ASP A 186 -5.64 15.99 -1.04
N PRO A 187 -4.90 14.86 -1.01
CA PRO A 187 -3.64 14.74 -0.27
C PRO A 187 -2.51 15.63 -0.81
N HIS A 188 -2.68 16.21 -2.01
CA HIS A 188 -1.73 17.16 -2.59
C HIS A 188 -2.04 18.61 -2.21
N THR A 189 -3.20 18.90 -1.61
CA THR A 189 -3.57 20.26 -1.17
C THR A 189 -2.67 20.68 -0.01
N ARG A 190 -2.06 21.85 -0.13
CA ARG A 190 -1.29 22.46 0.95
C ARG A 190 -2.21 23.00 2.02
N SER A 191 -1.74 23.05 3.25
CA SER A 191 -2.53 23.54 4.39
C SER A 191 -2.71 25.06 4.38
N SER A 192 -1.87 25.76 3.61
CA SER A 192 -1.94 27.21 3.38
C SER A 192 -2.98 27.62 2.34
N ASP A 193 -3.54 26.67 1.61
CA ASP A 193 -4.58 26.87 0.60
C ASP A 193 -5.96 26.51 1.20
#